data_dc97ba37131463b75fdf5973cb780431
#
_entry.id   dc97ba37131463b75fdf5973cb780431
#
_cell.length_a   1.000
_cell.length_b   1.000
_cell.length_c   1.000
_cell.angle_alpha   90.00
_cell.angle_beta   90.00
_cell.angle_gamma   90.00
#
_symmetry.space_group_name_H-M   'P 1'
#
loop_
_entity.id
_entity.type
_entity.pdbx_description
1 polymer ?
#
loop_
_entity_poly.entity_id
_entity_poly.type
_entity_poly.pdbx_seq_one_letter_code
_entity_poly.pdbx_strand_id
1 'polypeptide(L)'
;REMSNVVLSLDGRREVNDHMRPTVNGKGSYDVIVPKFQQLVSQRGTKDYYVRGTFTRENLDFADDVEHLASLGFRHVSVEPASGPLDDPFAIKEGDLPAVEAEYEKLARQLQGRKDVNFFHFNVDLAQGPCVIKRLRGCGAGCEYVAITPDGDIYPCHQFVGREEYRMGNVRSGDFDMDISGKFAELNIYTREDCRNCWARFYCSGGCSASNLLVNGDIKKPNAVACEMERKRLECAIALRAIAAGMGETENTECNNTDCSLCGSCAE
;
A
#
# COMPACT_ATOMS: atom_id res chain seq x y z
N ARG A 1 11.02 19.68 -14.24
CA ARG A 1 10.59 20.95 -13.59
C ARG A 1 9.08 21.04 -13.40
N GLU A 2 8.29 20.45 -14.30
CA GLU A 2 6.82 20.62 -14.37
C GLU A 2 6.05 19.62 -13.50
N MET A 3 6.61 18.44 -13.24
CA MET A 3 5.96 17.40 -12.43
C MET A 3 5.99 17.72 -10.93
N SER A 4 4.82 17.75 -10.29
CA SER A 4 4.68 17.95 -8.84
C SER A 4 5.23 16.77 -8.06
N ASN A 5 4.93 15.54 -8.48
CA ASN A 5 5.38 14.30 -7.86
C ASN A 5 6.01 13.35 -8.89
N VAL A 6 6.94 12.51 -8.46
CA VAL A 6 7.50 11.41 -9.25
C VAL A 6 7.62 10.15 -8.39
N VAL A 7 7.39 9.01 -9.02
CA VAL A 7 7.59 7.69 -8.41
C VAL A 7 8.77 7.01 -9.11
N LEU A 8 9.74 6.55 -8.32
CA LEU A 8 10.97 5.91 -8.76
C LEU A 8 10.92 4.45 -8.36
N SER A 9 10.95 3.53 -9.31
CA SER A 9 10.82 2.10 -9.04
C SER A 9 12.17 1.48 -8.68
N LEU A 10 12.32 1.06 -7.41
CA LEU A 10 13.50 0.36 -6.87
C LEU A 10 13.04 -0.54 -5.73
N ASP A 11 13.26 -1.85 -5.84
CA ASP A 11 12.64 -2.82 -4.94
C ASP A 11 13.37 -2.97 -3.59
N GLY A 12 14.59 -2.45 -3.46
CA GLY A 12 15.35 -2.51 -2.21
C GLY A 12 16.82 -2.76 -2.44
N ARG A 13 17.38 -3.76 -1.73
CA ARG A 13 18.78 -4.19 -1.88
C ARG A 13 19.08 -4.60 -3.32
N ARG A 14 20.38 -4.55 -3.68
CA ARG A 14 20.84 -4.84 -5.05
C ARG A 14 20.34 -6.18 -5.58
N GLU A 15 20.52 -7.24 -4.80
CA GLU A 15 20.13 -8.60 -5.19
C GLU A 15 18.62 -8.73 -5.40
N VAL A 16 17.80 -8.09 -4.57
CA VAL A 16 16.35 -8.06 -4.69
C VAL A 16 15.95 -7.31 -5.96
N ASN A 17 16.46 -6.10 -6.15
CA ASN A 17 16.15 -5.30 -7.33
C ASN A 17 16.60 -5.97 -8.63
N ASP A 18 17.81 -6.50 -8.67
CA ASP A 18 18.38 -7.06 -9.91
C ASP A 18 17.74 -8.38 -10.30
N HIS A 19 17.20 -9.14 -9.32
CA HIS A 19 16.40 -10.32 -9.57
C HIS A 19 15.05 -9.96 -10.24
N MET A 20 14.35 -8.97 -9.70
CA MET A 20 12.99 -8.61 -10.16
C MET A 20 12.99 -7.65 -11.34
N ARG A 21 14.06 -6.85 -11.51
CA ARG A 21 14.18 -5.82 -12.56
C ARG A 21 15.47 -5.96 -13.35
N PRO A 22 15.68 -7.09 -14.02
CA PRO A 22 16.84 -7.22 -14.92
C PRO A 22 16.70 -6.26 -16.09
N THR A 23 17.82 -5.85 -16.65
CA THR A 23 17.86 -5.14 -17.94
C THR A 23 17.54 -6.10 -19.09
N VAL A 24 17.22 -5.55 -20.27
CA VAL A 24 16.87 -6.35 -21.48
C VAL A 24 17.95 -7.40 -21.83
N ASN A 25 19.22 -7.13 -21.48
CA ASN A 25 20.35 -8.06 -21.71
C ASN A 25 20.60 -9.00 -20.50
N GLY A 26 19.66 -9.08 -19.55
CA GLY A 26 19.73 -9.97 -18.39
C GLY A 26 20.69 -9.55 -17.28
N LYS A 27 21.29 -8.36 -17.37
CA LYS A 27 22.15 -7.82 -16.30
C LYS A 27 21.32 -7.09 -15.26
N GLY A 28 21.89 -6.91 -14.05
CA GLY A 28 21.27 -6.10 -13.02
C GLY A 28 21.06 -4.65 -13.46
N SER A 29 19.99 -4.02 -12.97
CA SER A 29 19.66 -2.62 -13.25
C SER A 29 20.08 -1.68 -12.12
N TYR A 30 20.32 -2.19 -10.92
CA TYR A 30 20.57 -1.42 -9.69
C TYR A 30 21.66 -0.37 -9.85
N ASP A 31 22.85 -0.74 -10.31
CA ASP A 31 23.99 0.17 -10.48
C ASP A 31 23.76 1.26 -11.51
N VAL A 32 22.84 1.02 -12.44
CA VAL A 32 22.49 1.99 -13.50
C VAL A 32 21.45 3.00 -12.98
N ILE A 33 20.49 2.55 -12.16
CA ILE A 33 19.35 3.38 -11.76
C ILE A 33 19.61 4.17 -10.48
N VAL A 34 20.27 3.59 -9.47
CA VAL A 34 20.46 4.23 -8.16
C VAL A 34 21.16 5.60 -8.26
N PRO A 35 22.29 5.76 -8.97
CA PRO A 35 22.92 7.07 -9.09
C PRO A 35 22.03 8.12 -9.76
N LYS A 36 21.23 7.69 -10.75
CA LYS A 36 20.29 8.58 -11.46
C LYS A 36 19.14 9.01 -10.54
N PHE A 37 18.63 8.10 -9.70
CA PHE A 37 17.59 8.42 -8.73
C PHE A 37 18.09 9.38 -7.67
N GLN A 38 19.28 9.14 -7.12
CA GLN A 38 19.93 10.05 -6.18
C GLN A 38 20.14 11.45 -6.79
N GLN A 39 20.62 11.52 -8.03
CA GLN A 39 20.76 12.78 -8.75
C GLN A 39 19.42 13.48 -8.94
N LEU A 40 18.38 12.76 -9.37
CA LEU A 40 17.05 13.32 -9.56
C LEU A 40 16.49 13.85 -8.23
N VAL A 41 16.55 13.08 -7.16
CA VAL A 41 16.05 13.48 -5.83
C VAL A 41 16.78 14.72 -5.33
N SER A 42 18.11 14.80 -5.46
CA SER A 42 18.88 15.97 -5.05
C SER A 42 18.48 17.26 -5.79
N GLN A 43 17.98 17.13 -7.02
CA GLN A 43 17.53 18.28 -7.83
C GLN A 43 16.07 18.67 -7.62
N ARG A 44 15.28 17.86 -6.88
CA ARG A 44 13.86 18.15 -6.66
C ARG A 44 13.60 19.20 -5.58
N GLY A 45 14.56 19.44 -4.67
CA GLY A 45 14.39 20.37 -3.55
C GLY A 45 13.24 19.94 -2.66
N THR A 46 12.19 20.77 -2.57
CA THR A 46 10.99 20.52 -1.75
C THR A 46 9.86 19.79 -2.46
N LYS A 47 10.05 19.39 -3.73
CA LYS A 47 9.01 18.68 -4.49
C LYS A 47 8.94 17.23 -4.09
N ASP A 48 7.71 16.70 -4.05
CA ASP A 48 7.44 15.33 -3.66
C ASP A 48 8.04 14.30 -4.61
N TYR A 49 8.46 13.19 -4.02
CA TYR A 49 8.86 11.98 -4.70
C TYR A 49 8.59 10.78 -3.81
N TYR A 50 8.50 9.60 -4.40
CA TYR A 50 8.54 8.33 -3.69
C TYR A 50 9.48 7.36 -4.40
N VAL A 51 10.30 6.67 -3.62
CA VAL A 51 10.96 5.44 -4.08
C VAL A 51 10.04 4.30 -3.74
N ARG A 52 9.55 3.61 -4.77
CA ARG A 52 8.58 2.54 -4.62
C ARG A 52 9.18 1.21 -5.01
N GLY A 53 9.19 0.28 -4.06
CA GLY A 53 9.55 -1.10 -4.25
C GLY A 53 8.38 -2.05 -4.08
N THR A 54 8.60 -3.29 -4.45
CA THR A 54 7.70 -4.40 -4.19
C THR A 54 8.44 -5.52 -3.47
N PHE A 55 7.78 -6.17 -2.52
CA PHE A 55 8.27 -7.41 -1.96
C PHE A 55 7.42 -8.59 -2.43
N THR A 56 8.06 -9.74 -2.47
CA THR A 56 7.48 -10.99 -2.94
C THR A 56 7.72 -12.07 -1.90
N ARG A 57 7.28 -13.28 -2.17
CA ARG A 57 7.62 -14.45 -1.38
C ARG A 57 9.13 -14.71 -1.26
N GLU A 58 9.94 -14.19 -2.20
CA GLU A 58 11.38 -14.41 -2.23
C GLU A 58 12.18 -13.40 -1.40
N ASN A 59 11.56 -12.28 -0.99
CA ASN A 59 12.16 -11.26 -0.14
C ASN A 59 11.20 -10.81 0.97
N LEU A 60 10.75 -11.75 1.79
CA LEU A 60 9.84 -11.45 2.91
C LEU A 60 10.50 -10.58 4.00
N ASP A 61 11.83 -10.45 3.98
CA ASP A 61 12.65 -9.58 4.84
C ASP A 61 12.68 -8.10 4.36
N PHE A 62 11.56 -7.61 3.87
CA PHE A 62 11.41 -6.30 3.23
C PHE A 62 11.70 -5.09 4.15
N ALA A 63 11.74 -5.26 5.46
CA ALA A 63 12.18 -4.20 6.37
C ALA A 63 13.66 -3.84 6.12
N ASP A 64 14.49 -4.80 5.76
CA ASP A 64 15.89 -4.58 5.39
C ASP A 64 16.00 -3.85 4.04
N ASP A 65 15.05 -4.07 3.13
CA ASP A 65 14.95 -3.32 1.87
C ASP A 65 14.56 -1.86 2.13
N VAL A 66 13.62 -1.59 3.04
CA VAL A 66 13.26 -0.22 3.44
C VAL A 66 14.45 0.49 4.08
N GLU A 67 15.18 -0.19 4.98
CA GLU A 67 16.38 0.37 5.62
C GLU A 67 17.48 0.64 4.61
N HIS A 68 17.67 -0.25 3.66
CA HIS A 68 18.62 -0.05 2.57
C HIS A 68 18.26 1.19 1.74
N LEU A 69 17.00 1.36 1.34
CA LEU A 69 16.54 2.54 0.61
C LEU A 69 16.77 3.83 1.42
N ALA A 70 16.51 3.80 2.72
CA ALA A 70 16.78 4.92 3.62
C ALA A 70 18.29 5.24 3.69
N SER A 71 19.16 4.22 3.76
CA SER A 71 20.61 4.38 3.79
C SER A 71 21.20 5.01 2.51
N LEU A 72 20.51 4.88 1.38
CA LEU A 72 20.83 5.55 0.12
C LEU A 72 20.45 7.04 0.10
N GLY A 73 19.83 7.55 1.18
CA GLY A 73 19.38 8.92 1.30
C GLY A 73 17.97 9.18 0.76
N PHE A 74 17.20 8.14 0.47
CA PHE A 74 15.81 8.29 0.08
C PHE A 74 14.90 8.44 1.30
N ARG A 75 14.30 9.61 1.44
CA ARG A 75 13.43 9.92 2.56
C ARG A 75 12.02 9.33 2.41
N HIS A 76 11.45 9.37 1.22
CA HIS A 76 10.08 8.94 0.97
C HIS A 76 10.08 7.58 0.30
N VAL A 77 9.71 6.55 1.06
CA VAL A 77 9.80 5.14 0.66
C VAL A 77 8.43 4.47 0.75
N SER A 78 8.13 3.64 -0.23
CA SER A 78 6.93 2.81 -0.29
C SER A 78 7.35 1.41 -0.73
N VAL A 79 7.09 0.38 0.06
CA VAL A 79 7.33 -1.02 -0.31
C VAL A 79 6.02 -1.78 -0.10
N GLU A 80 5.52 -2.39 -1.18
CA GLU A 80 4.21 -3.04 -1.25
C GLU A 80 4.34 -4.51 -1.59
N PRO A 81 3.41 -5.38 -1.15
CA PRO A 81 3.38 -6.76 -1.61
C PRO A 81 3.08 -6.82 -3.11
N ALA A 82 3.79 -7.67 -3.83
CA ALA A 82 3.47 -7.95 -5.23
C ALA A 82 2.10 -8.63 -5.34
N SER A 83 1.33 -8.24 -6.35
CA SER A 83 0.03 -8.85 -6.67
C SER A 83 0.18 -9.77 -7.86
N GLY A 84 -0.25 -11.02 -7.72
CA GLY A 84 -0.25 -12.03 -8.77
C GLY A 84 -1.25 -13.13 -8.48
N PRO A 85 -1.52 -14.03 -9.45
CA PRO A 85 -2.30 -15.24 -9.20
C PRO A 85 -1.56 -16.15 -8.21
N LEU A 86 -2.31 -17.02 -7.50
CA LEU A 86 -1.74 -17.86 -6.43
C LEU A 86 -0.73 -18.91 -6.89
N ASP A 87 -0.74 -19.25 -8.16
CA ASP A 87 0.21 -20.18 -8.81
C ASP A 87 1.51 -19.49 -9.26
N ASP A 88 1.55 -18.16 -9.23
CA ASP A 88 2.77 -17.40 -9.46
C ASP A 88 3.83 -17.75 -8.37
N PRO A 89 5.07 -18.07 -8.75
CA PRO A 89 6.13 -18.39 -7.80
C PRO A 89 6.44 -17.23 -6.83
N PHE A 90 6.18 -15.99 -7.24
CA PHE A 90 6.42 -14.79 -6.42
C PHE A 90 5.24 -14.45 -5.48
N ALA A 91 4.09 -15.10 -5.66
CA ALA A 91 2.89 -14.78 -4.88
C ALA A 91 3.08 -15.14 -3.41
N ILE A 92 2.76 -14.18 -2.55
CA ILE A 92 2.69 -14.40 -1.09
C ILE A 92 1.45 -15.25 -0.79
N LYS A 93 1.64 -16.32 -0.02
CA LYS A 93 0.61 -17.30 0.32
C LYS A 93 0.28 -17.24 1.81
N GLU A 94 -0.79 -17.90 2.22
CA GLU A 94 -1.24 -17.94 3.60
C GLU A 94 -0.14 -18.42 4.58
N GLY A 95 0.65 -19.42 4.17
CA GLY A 95 1.78 -19.93 4.98
C GLY A 95 2.92 -18.94 5.18
N ASP A 96 3.00 -17.86 4.38
CA ASP A 96 4.02 -16.82 4.49
C ASP A 96 3.59 -15.69 5.46
N LEU A 97 2.29 -15.62 5.83
CA LEU A 97 1.73 -14.55 6.65
C LEU A 97 2.46 -14.33 7.98
N PRO A 98 2.83 -15.38 8.77
CA PRO A 98 3.55 -15.17 10.02
C PRO A 98 4.89 -14.43 9.83
N ALA A 99 5.60 -14.70 8.72
CA ALA A 99 6.85 -14.02 8.41
C ALA A 99 6.60 -12.56 7.99
N VAL A 100 5.59 -12.30 7.17
CA VAL A 100 5.21 -10.95 6.75
C VAL A 100 4.76 -10.10 7.96
N GLU A 101 3.97 -10.67 8.85
CA GLU A 101 3.49 -9.99 10.05
C GLU A 101 4.65 -9.61 10.99
N ALA A 102 5.56 -10.55 11.23
CA ALA A 102 6.77 -10.29 12.02
C ALA A 102 7.65 -9.20 11.39
N GLU A 103 7.72 -9.17 10.06
CA GLU A 103 8.52 -8.20 9.34
C GLU A 103 7.90 -6.79 9.37
N TYR A 104 6.57 -6.65 9.32
CA TYR A 104 5.90 -5.37 9.57
C TYR A 104 6.16 -4.86 11.00
N GLU A 105 6.18 -5.74 12.00
CA GLU A 105 6.53 -5.36 13.37
C GLU A 105 7.99 -4.95 13.50
N LYS A 106 8.91 -5.66 12.85
CA LYS A 106 10.34 -5.29 12.78
C LYS A 106 10.49 -3.90 12.17
N LEU A 107 9.85 -3.67 11.01
CA LEU A 107 9.87 -2.38 10.34
C LEU A 107 9.30 -1.26 11.22
N ALA A 108 8.19 -1.50 11.91
CA ALA A 108 7.61 -0.51 12.81
C ALA A 108 8.58 -0.16 13.95
N ARG A 109 9.23 -1.15 14.57
CA ARG A 109 10.26 -0.91 15.60
C ARG A 109 11.46 -0.12 15.05
N GLN A 110 11.93 -0.44 13.84
CA GLN A 110 13.04 0.28 13.20
C GLN A 110 12.70 1.74 12.88
N LEU A 111 11.45 2.03 12.54
CA LEU A 111 10.99 3.36 12.17
C LEU A 111 10.53 4.23 13.35
N GLN A 112 10.37 3.62 14.55
CA GLN A 112 9.93 4.35 15.74
C GLN A 112 10.85 5.52 16.06
N GLY A 113 10.29 6.74 16.13
CA GLY A 113 11.04 7.96 16.46
C GLY A 113 11.92 8.51 15.32
N ARG A 114 12.05 7.83 14.21
CA ARG A 114 12.84 8.30 13.06
C ARG A 114 12.13 9.43 12.31
N LYS A 115 12.92 10.43 11.89
CA LYS A 115 12.43 11.59 11.11
C LYS A 115 13.10 11.69 9.73
N ASP A 116 14.13 10.91 9.50
CA ASP A 116 14.92 10.88 8.27
C ASP A 116 14.25 10.06 7.16
N VAL A 117 13.38 9.11 7.52
CA VAL A 117 12.63 8.28 6.60
C VAL A 117 11.12 8.40 6.84
N ASN A 118 10.37 8.44 5.76
CA ASN A 118 8.92 8.45 5.75
C ASN A 118 8.43 7.23 4.95
N PHE A 119 7.99 6.21 5.65
CA PHE A 119 7.38 5.04 5.04
C PHE A 119 5.90 5.29 4.76
N PHE A 120 5.55 5.39 3.48
CA PHE A 120 4.23 5.82 3.01
C PHE A 120 3.07 5.06 3.68
N HIS A 121 3.20 3.74 3.80
CA HIS A 121 2.13 2.89 4.29
C HIS A 121 1.86 2.97 5.79
N PHE A 122 2.72 3.65 6.55
CA PHE A 122 2.49 3.96 7.95
C PHE A 122 1.93 5.37 8.18
N ASN A 123 1.69 6.13 7.11
CA ASN A 123 1.05 7.44 7.18
C ASN A 123 -0.48 7.29 7.27
N VAL A 124 -0.96 6.99 8.47
CA VAL A 124 -2.39 6.87 8.76
C VAL A 124 -2.86 8.14 9.50
N ASP A 125 -3.85 8.82 8.95
CA ASP A 125 -4.53 9.93 9.62
C ASP A 125 -5.67 9.38 10.48
N LEU A 126 -5.46 9.35 11.78
CA LEU A 126 -6.44 8.87 12.75
C LEU A 126 -7.46 9.96 13.14
N ALA A 127 -7.15 11.25 12.90
CA ALA A 127 -8.00 12.36 13.29
C ALA A 127 -9.12 12.62 12.27
N GLN A 128 -8.78 12.72 10.99
CA GLN A 128 -9.74 13.02 9.93
C GLN A 128 -9.93 11.85 8.96
N GLY A 129 -8.88 11.05 8.77
CA GLY A 129 -8.83 9.95 7.81
C GLY A 129 -8.88 10.44 6.35
N PRO A 130 -8.88 9.54 5.36
CA PRO A 130 -9.00 9.87 3.95
C PRO A 130 -10.38 10.43 3.61
N CYS A 131 -10.51 11.05 2.44
CA CYS A 131 -11.80 11.52 1.94
C CYS A 131 -12.84 10.38 1.90
N VAL A 132 -14.12 10.71 2.14
CA VAL A 132 -15.20 9.70 2.30
C VAL A 132 -15.29 8.74 1.11
N ILE A 133 -15.19 9.24 -0.12
CA ILE A 133 -15.28 8.40 -1.33
C ILE A 133 -14.13 7.39 -1.36
N LYS A 134 -12.90 7.83 -1.06
CA LYS A 134 -11.73 6.95 -1.00
C LYS A 134 -11.83 5.92 0.12
N ARG A 135 -12.43 6.26 1.24
CA ARG A 135 -12.72 5.31 2.32
C ARG A 135 -13.69 4.22 1.90
N LEU A 136 -14.63 4.55 1.02
CA LEU A 136 -15.64 3.61 0.58
C LEU A 136 -15.17 2.73 -0.59
N ARG A 137 -14.50 3.31 -1.59
CA ARG A 137 -14.23 2.69 -2.90
C ARG A 137 -12.76 2.37 -3.17
N GLY A 138 -11.83 2.91 -2.39
CA GLY A 138 -10.39 2.75 -2.62
C GLY A 138 -9.88 3.61 -3.78
N CYS A 139 -9.17 2.99 -4.73
CA CYS A 139 -8.46 3.70 -5.80
C CYS A 139 -9.37 4.27 -6.90
N GLY A 140 -10.63 3.86 -6.99
CA GLY A 140 -11.57 4.33 -8.01
C GLY A 140 -11.33 3.78 -9.43
N ALA A 141 -10.61 2.66 -9.56
CA ALA A 141 -10.38 2.00 -10.85
C ALA A 141 -11.70 1.77 -11.60
N GLY A 142 -11.71 2.06 -12.91
CA GLY A 142 -12.86 1.87 -13.79
C GLY A 142 -13.93 2.95 -13.72
N CYS A 143 -13.88 3.85 -12.71
CA CYS A 143 -14.85 4.96 -12.60
C CYS A 143 -14.21 6.32 -12.33
N GLU A 144 -13.15 6.42 -11.54
CA GLU A 144 -12.44 7.67 -11.27
C GLU A 144 -11.17 7.81 -12.11
N TYR A 145 -10.61 6.71 -12.57
CA TYR A 145 -9.52 6.65 -13.54
C TYR A 145 -9.60 5.38 -14.37
N VAL A 146 -8.92 5.37 -15.50
CA VAL A 146 -8.79 4.23 -16.41
C VAL A 146 -7.36 4.11 -16.92
N ALA A 147 -6.99 2.94 -17.44
CA ALA A 147 -5.77 2.74 -18.20
C ALA A 147 -6.09 2.74 -19.70
N ILE A 148 -5.26 3.41 -20.49
CA ILE A 148 -5.39 3.47 -21.96
C ILE A 148 -4.13 2.82 -22.54
N THR A 149 -4.29 1.83 -23.40
CA THR A 149 -3.19 1.16 -24.10
C THR A 149 -2.66 2.01 -25.27
N PRO A 150 -1.48 1.72 -25.81
CA PRO A 150 -0.97 2.41 -27.02
C PRO A 150 -1.92 2.30 -28.22
N ASP A 151 -2.72 1.22 -28.31
CA ASP A 151 -3.73 1.05 -29.36
C ASP A 151 -5.05 1.76 -29.09
N GLY A 152 -5.14 2.41 -27.92
CA GLY A 152 -6.29 3.21 -27.53
C GLY A 152 -7.35 2.46 -26.75
N ASP A 153 -7.17 1.17 -26.43
CA ASP A 153 -8.12 0.41 -25.65
C ASP A 153 -8.17 0.88 -24.21
N ILE A 154 -9.36 0.95 -23.65
CA ILE A 154 -9.64 1.46 -22.31
C ILE A 154 -9.92 0.28 -21.37
N TYR A 155 -9.25 0.27 -20.22
CA TYR A 155 -9.41 -0.73 -19.16
C TYR A 155 -9.58 -0.08 -17.79
N PRO A 156 -10.20 -0.75 -16.80
CA PRO A 156 -10.40 -0.18 -15.44
C PRO A 156 -9.10 0.28 -14.77
N CYS A 157 -8.00 -0.47 -14.93
CA CYS A 157 -6.64 -0.08 -14.54
C CYS A 157 -5.62 -0.92 -15.33
N HIS A 158 -4.34 -0.61 -15.17
CA HIS A 158 -3.25 -1.31 -15.87
C HIS A 158 -3.21 -2.82 -15.64
N GLN A 159 -3.70 -3.31 -14.48
CA GLN A 159 -3.73 -4.75 -14.18
C GLN A 159 -4.85 -5.51 -14.91
N PHE A 160 -5.79 -4.81 -15.52
CA PHE A 160 -6.85 -5.41 -16.34
C PHE A 160 -6.51 -5.39 -17.83
N VAL A 161 -5.41 -4.74 -18.23
CA VAL A 161 -4.99 -4.67 -19.65
C VAL A 161 -4.82 -6.09 -20.22
N GLY A 162 -5.43 -6.33 -21.40
CA GLY A 162 -5.41 -7.62 -22.07
C GLY A 162 -6.50 -8.62 -21.63
N ARG A 163 -7.36 -8.23 -20.68
CA ARG A 163 -8.55 -9.02 -20.31
C ARG A 163 -9.77 -8.47 -21.06
N GLU A 164 -10.14 -9.12 -22.15
CA GLU A 164 -11.20 -8.64 -23.04
C GLU A 164 -12.55 -8.43 -22.33
N GLU A 165 -12.86 -9.23 -21.31
CA GLU A 165 -14.08 -9.13 -20.51
C GLU A 165 -14.15 -7.84 -19.65
N TYR A 166 -13.01 -7.11 -19.54
CA TYR A 166 -12.89 -5.83 -18.85
C TYR A 166 -12.50 -4.68 -19.78
N ARG A 167 -12.49 -4.90 -21.10
CA ARG A 167 -12.26 -3.84 -22.06
C ARG A 167 -13.46 -2.91 -22.12
N MET A 168 -13.26 -1.66 -21.72
CA MET A 168 -14.32 -0.64 -21.59
C MET A 168 -14.56 0.15 -22.88
N GLY A 169 -13.80 -0.08 -23.93
CA GLY A 169 -13.92 0.64 -25.21
C GLY A 169 -12.59 1.06 -25.77
N ASN A 170 -12.62 2.04 -26.69
CA ASN A 170 -11.41 2.56 -27.32
C ASN A 170 -11.53 4.06 -27.60
N VAL A 171 -10.47 4.82 -27.26
CA VAL A 171 -10.46 6.29 -27.43
C VAL A 171 -10.51 6.75 -28.90
N ARG A 172 -10.14 5.88 -29.85
CA ARG A 172 -10.15 6.22 -31.28
C ARG A 172 -11.53 6.06 -31.91
N SER A 173 -12.28 5.05 -31.47
CA SER A 173 -13.68 4.83 -31.91
C SER A 173 -14.67 5.68 -31.10
N GLY A 174 -14.27 6.12 -29.89
CA GLY A 174 -15.12 6.87 -28.99
C GLY A 174 -16.18 6.04 -28.27
N ASP A 175 -16.11 4.71 -28.39
CA ASP A 175 -16.97 3.80 -27.63
C ASP A 175 -16.50 3.68 -26.19
N PHE A 176 -17.47 3.58 -25.27
CA PHE A 176 -17.20 3.38 -23.85
C PHE A 176 -18.31 2.56 -23.21
N ASP A 177 -17.96 1.42 -22.60
CA ASP A 177 -18.89 0.52 -21.93
C ASP A 177 -19.17 1.03 -20.51
N MET A 178 -20.35 1.64 -20.36
CA MET A 178 -20.84 2.15 -19.08
C MET A 178 -21.21 1.02 -18.10
N ASP A 179 -21.53 -0.18 -18.58
CA ASP A 179 -21.92 -1.31 -17.71
C ASP A 179 -20.70 -1.83 -16.95
N ILE A 180 -19.53 -1.90 -17.61
CA ILE A 180 -18.28 -2.25 -16.91
C ILE A 180 -17.93 -1.16 -15.90
N SER A 181 -17.98 0.11 -16.27
CA SER A 181 -17.76 1.23 -15.36
C SER A 181 -18.72 1.18 -14.16
N GLY A 182 -20.01 0.91 -14.39
CA GLY A 182 -21.03 0.74 -13.37
C GLY A 182 -20.69 -0.38 -12.38
N LYS A 183 -20.23 -1.53 -12.85
CA LYS A 183 -19.79 -2.65 -11.98
C LYS A 183 -18.69 -2.21 -11.01
N PHE A 184 -17.73 -1.41 -11.46
CA PHE A 184 -16.66 -0.87 -10.61
C PHE A 184 -17.17 0.24 -9.68
N ALA A 185 -18.09 1.10 -10.14
CA ALA A 185 -18.67 2.16 -9.34
C ALA A 185 -19.50 1.63 -8.15
N GLU A 186 -20.13 0.47 -8.31
CA GLU A 186 -20.86 -0.24 -7.25
C GLU A 186 -19.97 -0.87 -6.19
N LEU A 187 -18.68 -1.11 -6.49
CA LEU A 187 -17.75 -1.73 -5.55
C LEU A 187 -17.44 -0.77 -4.40
N ASN A 188 -17.79 -1.19 -3.20
CA ASN A 188 -17.47 -0.45 -1.98
C ASN A 188 -17.43 -1.39 -0.76
N ILE A 189 -17.01 -0.88 0.38
CA ILE A 189 -16.87 -1.66 1.62
C ILE A 189 -18.20 -2.23 2.15
N TYR A 190 -19.34 -1.76 1.70
CA TYR A 190 -20.66 -2.26 2.11
C TYR A 190 -21.22 -3.28 1.13
N THR A 191 -20.84 -3.23 -0.15
CA THR A 191 -21.24 -4.22 -1.16
C THR A 191 -20.37 -5.47 -1.15
N ARG A 192 -19.20 -5.41 -0.50
CA ARG A 192 -18.32 -6.55 -0.24
C ARG A 192 -18.65 -7.13 1.13
N GLU A 193 -19.18 -8.35 1.16
CA GLU A 193 -19.66 -8.98 2.39
C GLU A 193 -18.60 -9.05 3.48
N ASP A 194 -17.38 -9.53 3.14
CA ASP A 194 -16.27 -9.66 4.07
C ASP A 194 -15.80 -8.31 4.66
N CYS A 195 -16.08 -7.20 3.97
CA CYS A 195 -15.66 -5.88 4.40
C CYS A 195 -16.62 -5.22 5.40
N ARG A 196 -17.91 -5.61 5.41
CA ARG A 196 -18.97 -4.93 6.21
C ARG A 196 -18.62 -4.84 7.69
N ASN A 197 -18.05 -5.90 8.25
CA ASN A 197 -17.72 -6.02 9.67
C ASN A 197 -16.20 -5.92 9.93
N CYS A 198 -15.38 -5.62 8.92
CA CYS A 198 -13.95 -5.47 9.07
C CYS A 198 -13.62 -4.14 9.76
N TRP A 199 -12.84 -4.16 10.84
CA TRP A 199 -12.41 -2.97 11.56
C TRP A 199 -11.56 -2.03 10.69
N ALA A 200 -10.78 -2.59 9.76
CA ALA A 200 -9.87 -1.86 8.89
C ALA A 200 -10.56 -1.21 7.66
N ARG A 201 -11.86 -1.47 7.44
CA ARG A 201 -12.55 -1.14 6.18
C ARG A 201 -12.40 0.32 5.71
N PHE A 202 -12.38 1.27 6.64
CA PHE A 202 -12.30 2.69 6.28
C PHE A 202 -10.89 3.17 5.94
N TYR A 203 -9.89 2.36 6.16
CA TYR A 203 -8.49 2.60 5.78
C TYR A 203 -8.06 1.72 4.60
N CYS A 204 -8.48 0.45 4.59
CA CYS A 204 -8.24 -0.50 3.50
C CYS A 204 -9.09 -0.22 2.26
N SER A 205 -10.33 0.28 2.44
CA SER A 205 -11.27 0.62 1.35
C SER A 205 -11.67 -0.57 0.46
N GLY A 206 -11.58 -1.79 0.98
CA GLY A 206 -11.98 -3.03 0.28
C GLY A 206 -10.91 -3.67 -0.58
N GLY A 207 -9.65 -3.24 -0.48
CA GLY A 207 -8.51 -3.82 -1.19
C GLY A 207 -8.50 -3.56 -2.70
N CYS A 208 -7.63 -4.29 -3.42
CA CYS A 208 -7.44 -4.16 -4.86
C CYS A 208 -8.37 -5.09 -5.64
N SER A 209 -9.25 -4.55 -6.50
CA SER A 209 -10.17 -5.33 -7.33
C SER A 209 -9.44 -6.27 -8.32
N ALA A 210 -8.27 -5.87 -8.82
CA ALA A 210 -7.48 -6.73 -9.68
C ALA A 210 -6.88 -7.92 -8.91
N SER A 211 -6.34 -7.69 -7.71
CA SER A 211 -5.86 -8.76 -6.83
C SER A 211 -7.00 -9.72 -6.45
N ASN A 212 -8.19 -9.18 -6.17
CA ASN A 212 -9.38 -9.98 -5.88
C ASN A 212 -9.74 -10.90 -7.05
N LEU A 213 -9.75 -10.35 -8.27
CA LEU A 213 -9.99 -11.12 -9.49
C LEU A 213 -8.94 -12.20 -9.70
N LEU A 214 -7.66 -11.86 -9.56
CA LEU A 214 -6.54 -12.78 -9.78
C LEU A 214 -6.59 -13.99 -8.84
N VAL A 215 -6.99 -13.77 -7.59
CA VAL A 215 -7.00 -14.82 -6.56
C VAL A 215 -8.32 -15.58 -6.51
N ASN A 216 -9.45 -14.90 -6.64
CA ASN A 216 -10.77 -15.48 -6.41
C ASN A 216 -11.63 -15.60 -7.67
N GLY A 217 -11.19 -15.08 -8.82
CA GLY A 217 -12.01 -15.00 -10.04
C GLY A 217 -13.15 -13.98 -9.94
N ASP A 218 -13.21 -13.16 -8.90
CA ASP A 218 -14.27 -12.21 -8.63
C ASP A 218 -13.71 -10.88 -8.08
N ILE A 219 -14.02 -9.77 -8.73
CA ILE A 219 -13.61 -8.42 -8.28
C ILE A 219 -14.25 -8.02 -6.93
N LYS A 220 -15.35 -8.67 -6.54
CA LYS A 220 -16.10 -8.37 -5.29
C LYS A 220 -15.50 -9.09 -4.08
N LYS A 221 -14.95 -10.29 -4.27
CA LYS A 221 -14.46 -11.13 -3.18
C LYS A 221 -13.03 -10.76 -2.81
N PRO A 222 -12.78 -10.19 -1.60
CA PRO A 222 -11.45 -9.77 -1.19
C PRO A 222 -10.45 -10.92 -1.15
N ASN A 223 -9.20 -10.63 -1.51
CA ASN A 223 -8.08 -11.55 -1.32
C ASN A 223 -7.76 -11.65 0.18
N ALA A 224 -7.99 -12.83 0.78
CA ALA A 224 -7.83 -13.06 2.21
C ALA A 224 -6.39 -12.79 2.70
N VAL A 225 -5.39 -13.23 1.94
CA VAL A 225 -3.96 -12.99 2.27
C VAL A 225 -3.66 -11.49 2.30
N ALA A 226 -4.12 -10.75 1.28
CA ALA A 226 -3.97 -9.30 1.24
C ALA A 226 -4.71 -8.60 2.39
N CYS A 227 -5.84 -9.13 2.83
CA CYS A 227 -6.59 -8.60 3.98
C CYS A 227 -5.80 -8.73 5.28
N GLU A 228 -5.14 -9.87 5.53
CA GLU A 228 -4.33 -10.08 6.73
C GLU A 228 -3.10 -9.14 6.74
N MET A 229 -2.36 -9.09 5.63
CA MET A 229 -1.23 -8.17 5.49
C MET A 229 -1.64 -6.71 5.73
N GLU A 230 -2.79 -6.29 5.19
CA GLU A 230 -3.31 -4.93 5.37
C GLU A 230 -3.69 -4.64 6.82
N ARG A 231 -4.36 -5.58 7.50
CA ARG A 231 -4.70 -5.42 8.93
C ARG A 231 -3.44 -5.27 9.77
N LYS A 232 -2.44 -6.13 9.56
CA LYS A 232 -1.18 -6.05 10.29
C LYS A 232 -0.44 -4.75 10.05
N ARG A 233 -0.39 -4.30 8.81
CA ARG A 233 0.21 -3.01 8.44
C ARG A 233 -0.48 -1.84 9.16
N LEU A 234 -1.81 -1.85 9.20
CA LEU A 234 -2.59 -0.82 9.89
C LEU A 234 -2.40 -0.88 11.42
N GLU A 235 -2.33 -2.05 12.02
CA GLU A 235 -1.99 -2.22 13.44
C GLU A 235 -0.65 -1.56 13.77
N CYS A 236 0.39 -1.85 12.99
CA CYS A 236 1.70 -1.25 13.16
C CYS A 236 1.67 0.28 12.99
N ALA A 237 0.93 0.78 12.00
CA ALA A 237 0.78 2.22 11.77
C ALA A 237 0.06 2.93 12.94
N ILE A 238 -1.00 2.31 13.47
CA ILE A 238 -1.74 2.82 14.63
C ILE A 238 -0.86 2.80 15.88
N ALA A 239 -0.12 1.72 16.12
CA ALA A 239 0.81 1.62 17.25
C ALA A 239 1.87 2.73 17.22
N LEU A 240 2.49 2.97 16.06
CA LEU A 240 3.46 4.07 15.91
C LEU A 240 2.85 5.44 16.19
N ARG A 241 1.60 5.68 15.79
CA ARG A 241 0.88 6.93 16.08
C ARG A 241 0.56 7.06 17.57
N ALA A 242 0.12 5.98 18.21
CA ALA A 242 -0.16 5.96 19.65
C ALA A 242 1.11 6.26 20.48
N ILE A 243 2.22 5.61 20.13
CA ILE A 243 3.53 5.87 20.77
C ILE A 243 3.96 7.33 20.57
N ALA A 244 3.84 7.85 19.35
CA ALA A 244 4.20 9.25 19.06
C ALA A 244 3.31 10.28 19.79
N ALA A 245 2.09 9.90 20.15
CA ALA A 245 1.17 10.71 20.94
C ALA A 245 1.35 10.57 22.47
N GLY A 246 2.36 9.78 22.92
CA GLY A 246 2.58 9.52 24.35
C GLY A 246 1.61 8.52 24.99
N MET A 247 0.82 7.79 24.17
CA MET A 247 -0.12 6.79 24.69
C MET A 247 0.55 5.44 25.01
N GLY A 248 1.86 5.30 24.76
CA GLY A 248 2.62 4.06 24.98
C GLY A 248 3.37 4.01 26.31
N GLU A 249 3.49 5.10 27.02
CA GLU A 249 4.06 5.17 28.36
C GLU A 249 2.94 5.14 29.41
N THR A 250 2.40 3.96 29.69
CA THR A 250 1.86 3.72 31.03
C THR A 250 3.06 3.63 31.96
N GLU A 251 3.50 4.76 32.51
CA GLU A 251 4.16 4.72 33.79
C GLU A 251 3.31 3.83 34.71
N ASN A 252 3.93 2.82 35.33
CA ASN A 252 3.42 2.17 36.52
C ASN A 252 3.33 3.23 37.62
N THR A 253 2.38 4.13 37.54
CA THR A 253 1.91 4.88 38.67
C THR A 253 1.12 3.88 39.48
N GLU A 254 1.82 3.25 40.44
CA GLU A 254 1.15 2.73 41.61
C GLU A 254 0.15 3.80 42.05
N CYS A 255 -1.14 3.45 41.98
CA CYS A 255 -2.19 4.28 42.56
C CYS A 255 -1.92 4.38 44.07
N ASN A 256 -1.14 5.38 44.47
CA ASN A 256 -1.13 5.82 45.84
C ASN A 256 -2.49 6.51 46.08
N ASN A 257 -3.27 5.78 46.81
CA ASN A 257 -4.64 5.97 47.27
C ASN A 257 -4.75 7.20 48.22
N THR A 258 -4.58 8.43 47.69
CA THR A 258 -4.89 9.67 48.43
C THR A 258 -5.08 10.87 47.50
N ASP A 259 -6.00 10.81 46.53
CA ASP A 259 -6.74 11.97 46.03
C ASP A 259 -7.75 11.51 44.93
N CYS A 260 -8.82 10.95 45.39
CA CYS A 260 -9.98 10.68 44.53
C CYS A 260 -11.05 11.77 44.75
N SER A 261 -10.73 13.00 44.27
CA SER A 261 -11.68 14.12 44.32
C SER A 261 -12.19 14.60 42.95
N LEU A 262 -12.03 13.78 41.89
CA LEU A 262 -12.48 14.13 40.53
C LEU A 262 -13.36 13.06 39.88
N CYS A 263 -14.13 12.29 40.68
CA CYS A 263 -15.24 11.45 40.15
C CYS A 263 -16.56 11.88 40.78
N GLY A 264 -17.00 13.11 40.45
CA GLY A 264 -18.34 13.56 40.75
C GLY A 264 -19.09 13.80 39.45
N SER A 265 -19.95 12.87 39.09
CA SER A 265 -21.15 12.98 38.26
C SER A 265 -21.32 11.82 37.24
N CYS A 266 -21.82 10.70 37.74
CA CYS A 266 -22.68 9.79 36.96
C CYS A 266 -23.70 9.19 37.94
N ALA A 267 -24.74 9.97 38.21
CA ALA A 267 -26.01 9.47 38.75
C ALA A 267 -27.07 10.52 38.36
N GLU A 268 -27.80 10.22 37.27
CA GLU A 268 -29.23 10.31 37.04
C GLU A 268 -29.52 9.92 35.58
#